data_c12825c252b2428577bbc13ac4efbf75
#
_entry.id   c12825c252b2428577bbc13ac4efbf75
#
_cell.length_a   1.000
_cell.length_b   1.000
_cell.length_c   1.000
_cell.angle_alpha   90.00
_cell.angle_beta   90.00
_cell.angle_gamma   90.00
#
_symmetry.space_group_name_H-M   'P 1'
#
loop_
_entity.id
_entity.type
_entity.pdbx_description
1 polymer ?
#
loop_
_entity_poly.entity_id
_entity_poly.type
_entity_poly.pdbx_seq_one_letter_code
_entity_poly.pdbx_strand_id
1 'polypeptide(L)'
;MTDKGKKILIVDDEEDLCEILQYNLSNAGYSTEVAHSSEEALKRPLGNYDLILLDIMMGPISGFKFADMLRKELNNDVPIIFLTAKDTENDILTGFSLGADDYISKPFSVNELTARVKAVLKRSYADKVDSKSILQFKGIDLDTVRKRLIINDERVELTKKEYEILRTLLENQGKVFSREDLLMRIWGQDVIVTERTVDVNITRLRTKLGQFGSCLKNKTGYGYFFEFL
;
A
#
# COMPACT_ATOMS: atom_id res chain seq x y z
N MET A 1 -1.61 13.77 -17.33
CA MET A 1 -1.35 14.78 -16.28
C MET A 1 0.14 14.79 -16.02
N THR A 2 0.74 15.95 -16.03
CA THR A 2 2.20 16.11 -15.90
C THR A 2 2.59 15.93 -14.43
N ASP A 3 3.55 15.04 -14.15
CA ASP A 3 4.15 14.81 -12.80
C ASP A 3 4.93 16.03 -12.26
N LYS A 4 4.76 17.21 -12.91
CA LYS A 4 5.41 18.46 -12.54
C LYS A 4 4.94 18.94 -11.17
N GLY A 5 5.91 19.18 -10.28
CA GLY A 5 5.67 19.72 -8.94
C GLY A 5 5.62 18.69 -7.81
N LYS A 6 5.82 17.40 -8.11
CA LYS A 6 5.94 16.37 -7.07
C LYS A 6 7.21 16.54 -6.27
N LYS A 7 7.10 16.37 -4.95
CA LYS A 7 8.19 16.57 -4.00
C LYS A 7 8.84 15.25 -3.61
N ILE A 8 10.14 15.12 -3.90
CA ILE A 8 10.93 13.92 -3.63
C ILE A 8 11.98 14.25 -2.56
N LEU A 9 12.05 13.43 -1.51
CA LEU A 9 13.16 13.47 -0.56
C LEU A 9 14.19 12.43 -0.97
N ILE A 10 15.46 12.86 -1.09
CA ILE A 10 16.62 12.01 -1.32
C ILE A 10 17.33 11.86 0.02
N VAL A 11 17.51 10.63 0.48
CA VAL A 11 18.18 10.32 1.75
C VAL A 11 19.34 9.39 1.46
N ASP A 12 20.55 9.94 1.42
CA ASP A 12 21.79 9.24 1.07
C ASP A 12 22.97 10.02 1.65
N ASP A 13 23.99 9.36 2.19
CA ASP A 13 25.17 9.99 2.78
C ASP A 13 26.26 10.33 1.75
N GLU A 14 26.09 9.85 0.50
CA GLU A 14 26.97 10.18 -0.63
C GLU A 14 26.56 11.54 -1.25
N GLU A 15 27.26 12.62 -0.89
CA GLU A 15 26.96 14.00 -1.37
C GLU A 15 26.93 14.09 -2.89
N ASP A 16 27.95 13.53 -3.58
CA ASP A 16 28.05 13.55 -5.06
C ASP A 16 26.85 12.87 -5.71
N LEU A 17 26.38 11.74 -5.16
CA LEU A 17 25.21 11.04 -5.65
C LEU A 17 23.95 11.87 -5.45
N CYS A 18 23.81 12.49 -4.29
CA CYS A 18 22.70 13.39 -3.98
C CYS A 18 22.61 14.55 -5.00
N GLU A 19 23.73 15.19 -5.31
CA GLU A 19 23.78 16.27 -6.31
C GLU A 19 23.36 15.79 -7.70
N ILE A 20 23.87 14.63 -8.14
CA ILE A 20 23.51 14.03 -9.43
C ILE A 20 22.02 13.73 -9.49
N LEU A 21 21.46 13.12 -8.44
CA LEU A 21 20.04 12.78 -8.35
C LEU A 21 19.18 14.04 -8.34
N GLN A 22 19.55 15.03 -7.51
CA GLN A 22 18.83 16.28 -7.41
C GLN A 22 18.76 17.02 -8.76
N TYR A 23 19.90 17.14 -9.45
CA TYR A 23 19.98 17.77 -10.76
C TYR A 23 19.07 17.07 -11.79
N ASN A 24 19.15 15.75 -11.89
CA ASN A 24 18.41 15.00 -12.90
C ASN A 24 16.91 14.95 -12.63
N LEU A 25 16.51 14.76 -11.38
CA LEU A 25 15.09 14.75 -11.00
C LEU A 25 14.47 16.14 -11.15
N SER A 26 15.22 17.21 -10.83
CA SER A 26 14.77 18.59 -11.07
C SER A 26 14.55 18.86 -12.56
N ASN A 27 15.46 18.40 -13.43
CA ASN A 27 15.29 18.48 -14.88
C ASN A 27 14.10 17.66 -15.39
N ALA A 28 13.75 16.57 -14.72
CA ALA A 28 12.55 15.79 -15.00
C ALA A 28 11.25 16.46 -14.50
N GLY A 29 11.36 17.59 -13.79
CA GLY A 29 10.23 18.41 -13.34
C GLY A 29 9.75 18.13 -11.91
N TYR A 30 10.54 17.41 -11.11
CA TYR A 30 10.27 17.16 -9.70
C TYR A 30 10.88 18.25 -8.82
N SER A 31 10.28 18.53 -7.67
CA SER A 31 10.88 19.30 -6.58
C SER A 31 11.65 18.34 -5.68
N THR A 32 12.93 18.63 -5.40
CA THR A 32 13.79 17.71 -4.65
C THR A 32 14.35 18.38 -3.41
N GLU A 33 14.44 17.62 -2.32
CA GLU A 33 15.20 17.97 -1.12
C GLU A 33 16.12 16.80 -0.77
N VAL A 34 17.25 17.14 -0.12
CA VAL A 34 18.28 16.17 0.27
C VAL A 34 18.41 16.13 1.79
N ALA A 35 18.59 14.95 2.34
CA ALA A 35 19.02 14.70 3.70
C ALA A 35 20.18 13.69 3.68
N HIS A 36 21.27 14.01 4.38
CA HIS A 36 22.48 13.19 4.37
C HIS A 36 22.53 12.13 5.45
N SER A 37 21.41 11.94 6.16
CA SER A 37 21.23 10.85 7.11
C SER A 37 19.75 10.60 7.41
N SER A 38 19.46 9.43 7.95
CA SER A 38 18.10 9.10 8.46
C SER A 38 17.67 10.06 9.57
N GLU A 39 18.60 10.46 10.45
CA GLU A 39 18.34 11.39 11.56
C GLU A 39 17.99 12.80 11.05
N GLU A 40 18.62 13.24 9.99
CA GLU A 40 18.28 14.50 9.32
C GLU A 40 16.89 14.42 8.67
N ALA A 41 16.63 13.33 7.96
CA ALA A 41 15.35 13.09 7.31
C ALA A 41 14.18 13.05 8.32
N LEU A 42 14.36 12.43 9.51
CA LEU A 42 13.35 12.36 10.56
C LEU A 42 12.96 13.74 11.15
N LYS A 43 13.80 14.75 11.01
CA LYS A 43 13.49 16.13 11.45
C LYS A 43 12.60 16.89 10.47
N ARG A 44 12.34 16.33 9.30
CA ARG A 44 11.56 16.98 8.23
C ARG A 44 10.08 16.59 8.30
N PRO A 45 9.18 17.39 7.74
CA PRO A 45 7.75 17.06 7.66
C PRO A 45 7.53 15.97 6.58
N LEU A 46 7.79 14.71 6.93
CA LEU A 46 7.81 13.58 6.00
C LEU A 46 6.48 13.36 5.25
N GLY A 47 5.37 13.81 5.80
CA GLY A 47 4.06 13.78 5.12
C GLY A 47 3.93 14.72 3.91
N ASN A 48 4.87 15.64 3.72
CA ASN A 48 4.85 16.61 2.61
C ASN A 48 5.56 16.09 1.35
N TYR A 49 6.15 14.91 1.40
CA TYR A 49 6.82 14.32 0.25
C TYR A 49 5.90 13.31 -0.45
N ASP A 50 6.03 13.25 -1.78
CA ASP A 50 5.31 12.30 -2.63
C ASP A 50 6.08 10.99 -2.81
N LEU A 51 7.41 11.02 -2.56
CA LEU A 51 8.31 9.87 -2.66
C LEU A 51 9.57 10.10 -1.82
N ILE A 52 10.12 9.04 -1.27
CA ILE A 52 11.45 9.03 -0.65
C ILE A 52 12.36 8.07 -1.44
N LEU A 53 13.50 8.57 -1.92
CA LEU A 53 14.62 7.74 -2.34
C LEU A 53 15.51 7.54 -1.13
N LEU A 54 15.79 6.32 -0.76
CA LEU A 54 16.38 6.00 0.54
C LEU A 54 17.53 5.00 0.39
N ASP A 55 18.74 5.44 0.68
CA ASP A 55 19.85 4.51 0.79
C ASP A 55 19.69 3.62 2.03
N ILE A 56 20.11 2.36 1.90
CA ILE A 56 20.05 1.40 3.00
C ILE A 56 21.26 1.52 3.92
N MET A 57 22.43 1.80 3.33
CA MET A 57 23.72 1.72 4.00
C MET A 57 24.17 3.09 4.51
N MET A 58 23.42 3.67 5.43
CA MET A 58 23.74 4.95 6.06
C MET A 58 23.95 4.78 7.57
N GLY A 59 24.86 5.52 8.14
CA GLY A 59 25.14 5.80 9.54
C GLY A 59 24.49 4.90 10.63
N PRO A 60 24.17 5.48 11.81
CA PRO A 60 23.61 4.71 12.94
C PRO A 60 22.17 4.21 12.72
N ILE A 61 21.36 4.95 11.96
CA ILE A 61 20.02 4.55 11.56
C ILE A 61 20.06 4.16 10.10
N SER A 62 20.06 2.85 9.83
CA SER A 62 20.00 2.34 8.45
C SER A 62 18.67 2.70 7.76
N GLY A 63 18.66 2.72 6.41
CA GLY A 63 17.43 2.97 5.65
C GLY A 63 16.30 2.01 5.99
N PHE A 64 16.59 0.74 6.28
CA PHE A 64 15.57 -0.21 6.74
C PHE A 64 14.94 0.19 8.08
N LYS A 65 15.77 0.62 9.03
CA LYS A 65 15.27 1.08 10.33
C LYS A 65 14.45 2.36 10.18
N PHE A 66 14.89 3.28 9.35
CA PHE A 66 14.13 4.49 9.01
C PHE A 66 12.75 4.14 8.42
N ALA A 67 12.69 3.22 7.44
CA ALA A 67 11.44 2.80 6.84
C ALA A 67 10.49 2.15 7.86
N ASP A 68 11.01 1.31 8.75
CA ASP A 68 10.23 0.69 9.84
C ASP A 68 9.64 1.74 10.79
N MET A 69 10.45 2.72 11.24
CA MET A 69 9.99 3.86 12.05
C MET A 69 8.94 4.69 11.32
N LEU A 70 9.15 4.96 10.03
CA LEU A 70 8.21 5.72 9.20
C LEU A 70 6.84 5.04 9.16
N ARG A 71 6.80 3.72 8.99
CA ARG A 71 5.56 2.95 8.91
C ARG A 71 4.89 2.74 10.26
N LYS A 72 5.66 2.31 11.28
CA LYS A 72 5.11 1.88 12.57
C LYS A 72 4.92 3.01 13.56
N GLU A 73 5.88 3.93 13.65
CA GLU A 73 5.84 4.99 14.66
C GLU A 73 5.18 6.27 14.14
N LEU A 74 5.46 6.64 12.87
CA LEU A 74 4.93 7.86 12.27
C LEU A 74 3.65 7.63 11.45
N ASN A 75 3.20 6.37 11.30
CA ASN A 75 2.03 5.98 10.50
C ASN A 75 1.97 6.66 9.13
N ASN A 76 3.14 6.74 8.46
CA ASN A 76 3.31 7.45 7.20
C ASN A 76 3.53 6.46 6.06
N ASP A 77 2.64 6.51 5.06
CA ASP A 77 2.64 5.62 3.88
C ASP A 77 3.27 6.26 2.64
N VAL A 78 4.12 7.31 2.81
CA VAL A 78 4.84 7.89 1.67
C VAL A 78 5.63 6.79 0.93
N PRO A 79 5.54 6.71 -0.40
CA PRO A 79 6.25 5.70 -1.17
C PRO A 79 7.76 5.76 -0.95
N ILE A 80 8.40 4.59 -0.85
CA ILE A 80 9.84 4.45 -0.66
C ILE A 80 10.42 3.62 -1.80
N ILE A 81 11.46 4.16 -2.45
CA ILE A 81 12.36 3.40 -3.31
C ILE A 81 13.69 3.26 -2.59
N PHE A 82 14.10 2.04 -2.29
CA PHE A 82 15.42 1.80 -1.73
C PHE A 82 16.50 1.88 -2.80
N LEU A 83 17.60 2.58 -2.47
CA LEU A 83 18.85 2.55 -3.21
C LEU A 83 19.85 1.70 -2.42
N THR A 84 20.53 0.76 -3.05
CA THR A 84 21.40 -0.14 -2.31
C THR A 84 22.55 -0.71 -3.12
N ALA A 85 23.70 -0.91 -2.48
CA ALA A 85 24.78 -1.73 -2.98
C ALA A 85 24.57 -3.24 -2.70
N LYS A 86 23.53 -3.60 -1.93
CA LYS A 86 23.20 -4.98 -1.59
C LYS A 86 22.12 -5.51 -2.54
N ASP A 87 22.47 -6.55 -3.24
CA ASP A 87 21.64 -7.26 -4.22
C ASP A 87 21.33 -8.70 -3.79
N THR A 88 21.49 -9.02 -2.48
CA THR A 88 21.11 -10.34 -2.00
C THR A 88 19.59 -10.46 -1.95
N GLU A 89 19.08 -11.63 -2.32
CA GLU A 89 17.65 -11.94 -2.30
C GLU A 89 16.99 -11.66 -0.93
N ASN A 90 17.73 -11.90 0.16
CA ASN A 90 17.27 -11.65 1.52
C ASN A 90 17.11 -10.15 1.84
N ASP A 91 17.98 -9.28 1.33
CA ASP A 91 17.87 -7.83 1.54
C ASP A 91 16.65 -7.27 0.79
N ILE A 92 16.42 -7.75 -0.43
CA ILE A 92 15.24 -7.39 -1.24
C ILE A 92 13.94 -7.83 -0.55
N LEU A 93 13.88 -9.08 -0.08
CA LEU A 93 12.71 -9.61 0.65
C LEU A 93 12.45 -8.82 1.95
N THR A 94 13.51 -8.43 2.66
CA THR A 94 13.41 -7.59 3.86
C THR A 94 12.84 -6.21 3.52
N GLY A 95 13.34 -5.56 2.47
CA GLY A 95 12.83 -4.27 2.01
C GLY A 95 11.34 -4.30 1.67
N PHE A 96 10.88 -5.30 0.93
CA PHE A 96 9.46 -5.46 0.61
C PHE A 96 8.60 -5.76 1.84
N SER A 97 9.12 -6.53 2.81
CA SER A 97 8.40 -6.79 4.06
C SER A 97 8.20 -5.52 4.92
N LEU A 98 9.09 -4.54 4.77
CA LEU A 98 9.02 -3.22 5.42
C LEU A 98 8.15 -2.20 4.65
N GLY A 99 7.49 -2.62 3.56
CA GLY A 99 6.57 -1.78 2.80
C GLY A 99 7.25 -0.86 1.79
N ALA A 100 8.37 -1.31 1.20
CA ALA A 100 8.99 -0.64 0.05
C ALA A 100 8.11 -0.78 -1.20
N ASP A 101 8.12 0.26 -2.03
CA ASP A 101 7.37 0.30 -3.29
C ASP A 101 8.22 -0.14 -4.48
N ASP A 102 9.55 0.02 -4.40
CA ASP A 102 10.52 -0.47 -5.38
C ASP A 102 11.94 -0.54 -4.78
N TYR A 103 12.87 -1.11 -5.55
CA TYR A 103 14.25 -1.37 -5.17
C TYR A 103 15.18 -1.12 -6.35
N ILE A 104 16.29 -0.41 -6.14
CA ILE A 104 17.28 -0.10 -7.19
C ILE A 104 18.68 -0.44 -6.67
N SER A 105 19.35 -1.37 -7.35
CA SER A 105 20.72 -1.76 -7.00
C SER A 105 21.74 -0.77 -7.56
N LYS A 106 22.68 -0.32 -6.73
CA LYS A 106 23.86 0.46 -7.14
C LYS A 106 24.92 -0.49 -7.74
N PRO A 107 25.54 -0.14 -8.89
CA PRO A 107 25.35 1.08 -9.67
C PRO A 107 24.12 1.02 -10.60
N PHE A 108 23.42 2.13 -10.74
CA PHE A 108 22.24 2.28 -11.59
C PHE A 108 22.41 3.43 -12.59
N SER A 109 21.65 3.42 -13.67
CA SER A 109 21.56 4.56 -14.57
C SER A 109 20.52 5.58 -14.09
N VAL A 110 20.76 6.86 -14.35
CA VAL A 110 19.79 7.94 -14.07
C VAL A 110 18.47 7.70 -14.80
N ASN A 111 18.54 7.15 -16.02
CA ASN A 111 17.34 6.83 -16.80
C ASN A 111 16.50 5.73 -16.13
N GLU A 112 17.13 4.69 -15.59
CA GLU A 112 16.46 3.65 -14.83
C GLU A 112 15.78 4.22 -13.58
N LEU A 113 16.52 4.98 -12.77
CA LEU A 113 15.97 5.61 -11.57
C LEU A 113 14.77 6.50 -11.91
N THR A 114 14.90 7.37 -12.90
CA THR A 114 13.82 8.27 -13.31
C THR A 114 12.57 7.51 -13.79
N ALA A 115 12.77 6.41 -14.53
CA ALA A 115 11.66 5.57 -14.97
C ALA A 115 10.94 4.89 -13.79
N ARG A 116 11.67 4.39 -12.80
CA ARG A 116 11.12 3.79 -11.59
C ARG A 116 10.41 4.81 -10.69
N VAL A 117 11.02 5.97 -10.47
CA VAL A 117 10.38 7.11 -9.78
C VAL A 117 9.03 7.44 -10.41
N LYS A 118 9.00 7.58 -11.74
CA LYS A 118 7.75 7.86 -12.47
C LYS A 118 6.72 6.72 -12.31
N ALA A 119 7.15 5.48 -12.35
CA ALA A 119 6.27 4.32 -12.19
C ALA A 119 5.68 4.24 -10.78
N VAL A 120 6.48 4.47 -9.74
CA VAL A 120 6.04 4.47 -8.34
C VAL A 120 5.10 5.64 -8.09
N LEU A 121 5.46 6.86 -8.48
CA LEU A 121 4.60 8.04 -8.36
C LEU A 121 3.28 7.86 -9.10
N LYS A 122 3.27 7.29 -10.30
CA LYS A 122 2.04 7.01 -11.05
C LYS A 122 1.14 6.03 -10.29
N ARG A 123 1.68 4.97 -9.70
CA ARG A 123 0.91 4.01 -8.88
C ARG A 123 0.33 4.69 -7.64
N SER A 124 1.15 5.37 -6.85
CA SER A 124 0.71 6.04 -5.63
C SER A 124 -0.26 7.21 -5.89
N TYR A 125 -0.28 7.75 -7.11
CA TYR A 125 -1.24 8.78 -7.53
C TYR A 125 -2.53 8.21 -8.11
N ALA A 126 -2.48 7.09 -8.81
CA ALA A 126 -3.70 6.32 -9.12
C ALA A 126 -4.42 5.98 -7.80
N ASP A 127 -3.65 5.74 -6.73
CA ASP A 127 -4.14 5.48 -5.38
C ASP A 127 -4.75 6.73 -4.71
N LYS A 128 -4.25 7.95 -5.02
CA LYS A 128 -4.75 9.21 -4.43
C LYS A 128 -5.85 9.91 -5.25
N VAL A 129 -5.91 9.69 -6.56
CA VAL A 129 -6.85 10.39 -7.48
C VAL A 129 -8.15 9.63 -7.66
N ASP A 130 -8.20 8.36 -7.30
CA ASP A 130 -9.42 7.60 -7.36
C ASP A 130 -10.19 7.73 -6.03
N SER A 131 -11.03 8.77 -5.92
CA SER A 131 -12.12 8.79 -4.92
C SER A 131 -13.07 7.58 -5.07
N LYS A 132 -12.88 6.74 -6.10
CA LYS A 132 -13.46 5.42 -6.27
C LYS A 132 -12.62 4.30 -5.62
N SER A 133 -11.40 4.58 -5.16
CA SER A 133 -10.53 3.57 -4.53
C SER A 133 -10.91 3.29 -3.07
N ILE A 134 -11.67 4.18 -2.44
CA ILE A 134 -12.23 3.96 -1.12
C ILE A 134 -13.73 3.77 -1.26
N LEU A 135 -14.20 2.57 -0.98
CA LEU A 135 -15.62 2.30 -0.85
C LEU A 135 -16.07 2.78 0.53
N GLN A 136 -16.68 3.97 0.57
CA GLN A 136 -17.14 4.61 1.80
C GLN A 136 -18.61 4.34 2.05
N PHE A 137 -18.92 3.77 3.20
CA PHE A 137 -20.29 3.45 3.58
C PHE A 137 -20.51 3.62 5.08
N LYS A 138 -21.24 4.68 5.49
CA LYS A 138 -21.75 4.84 6.87
C LYS A 138 -20.77 4.43 7.99
N GLY A 139 -19.49 4.78 7.89
CA GLY A 139 -18.46 4.44 8.88
C GLY A 139 -17.64 3.19 8.57
N ILE A 140 -17.80 2.62 7.38
CA ILE A 140 -16.90 1.62 6.79
C ILE A 140 -16.16 2.26 5.63
N ASP A 141 -14.84 2.28 5.68
CA ASP A 141 -13.96 2.71 4.60
C ASP A 141 -13.11 1.52 4.15
N LEU A 142 -13.40 0.99 2.97
CA LEU A 142 -12.63 -0.08 2.37
C LEU A 142 -11.71 0.50 1.29
N ASP A 143 -10.42 0.61 1.60
CA ASP A 143 -9.40 0.99 0.64
C ASP A 143 -9.10 -0.19 -0.30
N THR A 144 -9.49 -0.05 -1.56
CA THR A 144 -9.36 -1.12 -2.55
C THR A 144 -7.95 -1.26 -3.10
N VAL A 145 -7.12 -0.25 -2.90
CA VAL A 145 -5.72 -0.22 -3.33
C VAL A 145 -4.81 -0.79 -2.25
N ARG A 146 -4.87 -0.21 -1.05
CA ARG A 146 -4.07 -0.68 0.09
C ARG A 146 -4.62 -1.95 0.72
N LYS A 147 -5.82 -2.41 0.27
CA LYS A 147 -6.54 -3.58 0.81
C LYS A 147 -6.73 -3.51 2.33
N ARG A 148 -7.12 -2.33 2.79
CA ARG A 148 -7.32 -2.01 4.20
C ARG A 148 -8.78 -1.74 4.49
N LEU A 149 -9.24 -2.18 5.67
CA LEU A 149 -10.54 -1.87 6.21
C LEU A 149 -10.36 -0.92 7.41
N ILE A 150 -11.08 0.19 7.38
CA ILE A 150 -11.19 1.13 8.50
C ILE A 150 -12.66 1.19 8.91
N ILE A 151 -12.93 1.06 10.20
CA ILE A 151 -14.27 1.16 10.78
C ILE A 151 -14.21 2.17 11.92
N ASN A 152 -14.96 3.28 11.80
CA ASN A 152 -14.98 4.37 12.78
C ASN A 152 -13.55 4.84 13.15
N ASP A 153 -12.72 5.08 12.14
CA ASP A 153 -11.31 5.51 12.23
C ASP A 153 -10.34 4.45 12.82
N GLU A 154 -10.82 3.24 13.13
CA GLU A 154 -9.97 2.14 13.59
C GLU A 154 -9.68 1.14 12.46
N ARG A 155 -8.41 0.75 12.34
CA ARG A 155 -7.99 -0.25 11.36
C ARG A 155 -8.39 -1.65 11.79
N VAL A 156 -9.06 -2.37 10.87
CA VAL A 156 -9.46 -3.76 11.07
C VAL A 156 -8.64 -4.68 10.16
N GLU A 157 -7.92 -5.62 10.75
CA GLU A 157 -7.10 -6.58 10.00
C GLU A 157 -7.96 -7.68 9.38
N LEU A 158 -7.88 -7.80 8.04
CA LEU A 158 -8.54 -8.85 7.27
C LEU A 158 -7.51 -9.78 6.65
N THR A 159 -7.85 -11.07 6.57
CA THR A 159 -7.14 -11.99 5.68
C THR A 159 -7.47 -11.66 4.22
N LYS A 160 -6.62 -12.09 3.28
CA LYS A 160 -6.85 -11.88 1.84
C LYS A 160 -8.25 -12.33 1.40
N LYS A 161 -8.72 -13.47 1.89
CA LYS A 161 -10.03 -14.02 1.52
C LYS A 161 -11.21 -13.25 2.13
N GLU A 162 -11.09 -12.84 3.39
CA GLU A 162 -12.07 -11.98 4.04
C GLU A 162 -12.19 -10.63 3.32
N TYR A 163 -11.05 -10.03 2.94
CA TYR A 163 -11.02 -8.79 2.18
C TYR A 163 -11.73 -8.94 0.83
N GLU A 164 -11.40 -9.97 0.03
CA GLU A 164 -12.00 -10.18 -1.29
C GLU A 164 -13.52 -10.47 -1.20
N ILE A 165 -13.99 -11.19 -0.17
CA ILE A 165 -15.41 -11.36 0.08
C ILE A 165 -16.07 -10.01 0.36
N LEU A 166 -15.54 -9.26 1.33
CA LEU A 166 -16.10 -7.97 1.74
C LEU A 166 -16.15 -7.00 0.57
N ARG A 167 -15.07 -6.89 -0.19
CA ARG A 167 -14.97 -6.06 -1.38
C ARG A 167 -16.06 -6.43 -2.39
N THR A 168 -16.17 -7.72 -2.74
CA THR A 168 -17.15 -8.21 -3.72
C THR A 168 -18.58 -7.82 -3.32
N LEU A 169 -18.91 -7.96 -2.04
CA LEU A 169 -20.25 -7.67 -1.53
C LEU A 169 -20.51 -6.16 -1.43
N LEU A 170 -19.51 -5.36 -1.05
CA LEU A 170 -19.63 -3.89 -0.98
C LEU A 170 -19.72 -3.24 -2.35
N GLU A 171 -18.95 -3.71 -3.33
CA GLU A 171 -19.04 -3.24 -4.72
C GLU A 171 -20.40 -3.55 -5.38
N ASN A 172 -21.13 -4.53 -4.83
CA ASN A 172 -22.39 -5.02 -5.38
C ASN A 172 -23.51 -5.06 -4.31
N GLN A 173 -23.72 -3.96 -3.62
CA GLN A 173 -24.72 -3.89 -2.54
C GLN A 173 -26.12 -4.35 -2.99
N GLY A 174 -26.79 -5.09 -2.13
CA GLY A 174 -28.12 -5.65 -2.38
C GLY A 174 -28.15 -6.85 -3.33
N LYS A 175 -27.06 -7.10 -4.08
CA LYS A 175 -26.95 -8.28 -4.94
C LYS A 175 -26.60 -9.51 -4.13
N VAL A 176 -27.39 -10.55 -4.29
CA VAL A 176 -27.13 -11.84 -3.65
C VAL A 176 -26.13 -12.64 -4.47
N PHE A 177 -25.07 -13.14 -3.81
CA PHE A 177 -24.10 -14.07 -4.37
C PHE A 177 -24.29 -15.44 -3.74
N SER A 178 -24.39 -16.47 -4.56
CA SER A 178 -24.41 -17.84 -4.05
C SER A 178 -23.06 -18.20 -3.41
N ARG A 179 -23.03 -19.27 -2.61
CA ARG A 179 -21.76 -19.78 -2.06
C ARG A 179 -20.80 -20.21 -3.15
N GLU A 180 -21.33 -20.83 -4.19
CA GLU A 180 -20.57 -21.24 -5.36
C GLU A 180 -19.98 -20.04 -6.11
N ASP A 181 -20.78 -18.96 -6.35
CA ASP A 181 -20.30 -17.73 -6.98
C ASP A 181 -19.13 -17.11 -6.20
N LEU A 182 -19.25 -17.01 -4.87
CA LEU A 182 -18.20 -16.49 -4.02
C LEU A 182 -16.96 -17.39 -4.02
N LEU A 183 -17.18 -18.71 -4.00
CA LEU A 183 -16.08 -19.69 -4.05
C LEU A 183 -15.30 -19.54 -5.34
N MET A 184 -15.98 -19.60 -6.48
CA MET A 184 -15.36 -19.48 -7.81
C MET A 184 -14.60 -18.18 -7.99
N ARG A 185 -15.20 -17.04 -7.59
CA ARG A 185 -14.58 -15.71 -7.73
C ARG A 185 -13.32 -15.53 -6.88
N ILE A 186 -13.32 -16.06 -5.66
CA ILE A 186 -12.32 -15.72 -4.65
C ILE A 186 -11.26 -16.80 -4.49
N TRP A 187 -11.62 -18.07 -4.71
CA TRP A 187 -10.67 -19.19 -4.62
C TRP A 187 -10.21 -19.71 -5.98
N GLY A 188 -10.99 -19.48 -7.05
CA GLY A 188 -10.69 -20.01 -8.38
C GLY A 188 -11.19 -21.45 -8.58
N GLN A 189 -10.97 -21.97 -9.79
CA GLN A 189 -11.46 -23.31 -10.17
C GLN A 189 -10.55 -24.46 -9.69
N ASP A 190 -9.27 -24.19 -9.41
CA ASP A 190 -8.27 -25.23 -9.13
C ASP A 190 -8.09 -25.56 -7.64
N VAL A 191 -8.90 -24.97 -6.76
CA VAL A 191 -8.75 -25.13 -5.31
C VAL A 191 -9.81 -26.09 -4.76
N ILE A 192 -9.37 -27.19 -4.17
CA ILE A 192 -10.23 -28.17 -3.50
C ILE A 192 -10.71 -27.59 -2.16
N VAL A 193 -11.72 -26.74 -2.19
CA VAL A 193 -12.41 -26.20 -1.00
C VAL A 193 -13.91 -26.35 -1.16
N THR A 194 -14.61 -26.48 -0.05
CA THR A 194 -16.06 -26.64 -0.04
C THR A 194 -16.76 -25.30 0.21
N GLU A 195 -18.04 -25.19 -0.16
CA GLU A 195 -18.90 -24.02 0.14
C GLU A 195 -18.88 -23.62 1.62
N ARG A 196 -18.64 -24.57 2.53
CA ARG A 196 -18.51 -24.32 3.97
C ARG A 196 -17.34 -23.37 4.30
N THR A 197 -16.32 -23.32 3.43
CA THR A 197 -15.21 -22.36 3.57
C THR A 197 -15.70 -20.91 3.45
N VAL A 198 -16.69 -20.65 2.60
CA VAL A 198 -17.34 -19.34 2.49
C VAL A 198 -18.04 -18.99 3.80
N ASP A 199 -18.85 -19.91 4.35
CA ASP A 199 -19.61 -19.68 5.59
C ASP A 199 -18.69 -19.34 6.78
N VAL A 200 -17.55 -20.01 6.88
CA VAL A 200 -16.53 -19.74 7.91
C VAL A 200 -15.96 -18.33 7.77
N ASN A 201 -15.61 -17.92 6.56
CA ASN A 201 -15.07 -16.57 6.32
C ASN A 201 -16.15 -15.49 6.56
N ILE A 202 -17.38 -15.72 6.17
CA ILE A 202 -18.53 -14.84 6.46
C ILE A 202 -18.74 -14.66 7.97
N THR A 203 -18.65 -15.74 8.74
CA THR A 203 -18.77 -15.68 10.21
C THR A 203 -17.66 -14.84 10.82
N ARG A 204 -16.41 -15.04 10.40
CA ARG A 204 -15.26 -14.24 10.85
C ARG A 204 -15.40 -12.77 10.45
N LEU A 205 -15.84 -12.49 9.23
CA LEU A 205 -16.11 -11.13 8.76
C LEU A 205 -17.15 -10.43 9.62
N ARG A 206 -18.27 -11.09 9.94
CA ARG A 206 -19.31 -10.51 10.81
C ARG A 206 -18.73 -10.08 12.17
N THR A 207 -17.89 -10.93 12.75
CA THR A 207 -17.22 -10.60 14.03
C THR A 207 -16.32 -9.39 13.89
N LYS A 208 -15.49 -9.32 12.82
CA LYS A 208 -14.57 -8.22 12.57
C LYS A 208 -15.25 -6.91 12.20
N LEU A 209 -16.39 -6.97 11.54
CA LEU A 209 -17.21 -5.82 11.20
C LEU A 209 -17.96 -5.22 12.40
N GLY A 210 -17.98 -5.89 13.56
CA GLY A 210 -18.59 -5.41 14.77
C GLY A 210 -20.06 -5.01 14.57
N GLN A 211 -20.41 -3.76 14.82
CA GLN A 211 -21.77 -3.23 14.65
C GLN A 211 -22.30 -3.36 13.21
N PHE A 212 -21.44 -3.41 12.21
CA PHE A 212 -21.82 -3.59 10.81
C PHE A 212 -21.91 -5.07 10.39
N GLY A 213 -21.64 -6.02 11.27
CA GLY A 213 -21.74 -7.44 10.99
C GLY A 213 -23.15 -7.88 10.57
N SER A 214 -24.18 -7.20 11.08
CA SER A 214 -25.59 -7.44 10.72
C SER A 214 -25.94 -6.98 9.29
N CYS A 215 -25.13 -6.10 8.68
CA CYS A 215 -25.28 -5.67 7.30
C CYS A 215 -24.90 -6.77 6.29
N LEU A 216 -24.06 -7.73 6.72
CA LEU A 216 -23.71 -8.90 5.94
C LEU A 216 -24.79 -9.97 6.15
N LYS A 217 -25.79 -9.96 5.29
CA LYS A 217 -27.01 -10.75 5.42
C LYS A 217 -26.92 -12.08 4.67
N ASN A 218 -27.72 -13.05 5.12
CA ASN A 218 -27.96 -14.32 4.43
C ASN A 218 -29.37 -14.34 3.87
N LYS A 219 -29.51 -14.62 2.59
CA LYS A 219 -30.80 -14.97 1.98
C LYS A 219 -30.88 -16.50 1.93
N THR A 220 -31.71 -17.05 2.80
CA THR A 220 -31.82 -18.50 2.97
C THR A 220 -32.07 -19.24 1.64
N GLY A 221 -31.21 -20.21 1.34
CA GLY A 221 -31.23 -20.98 0.09
C GLY A 221 -30.57 -20.28 -1.11
N TYR A 222 -30.22 -18.99 -1.02
CA TYR A 222 -29.64 -18.23 -2.15
C TYR A 222 -28.20 -17.79 -1.95
N GLY A 223 -27.79 -17.43 -0.73
CA GLY A 223 -26.43 -16.99 -0.47
C GLY A 223 -26.32 -15.72 0.37
N TYR A 224 -25.28 -14.91 0.12
CA TYR A 224 -24.93 -13.76 0.94
C TYR A 224 -24.98 -12.45 0.16
N PHE A 225 -25.32 -11.38 0.84
CA PHE A 225 -25.30 -10.01 0.31
C PHE A 225 -24.98 -9.01 1.42
N PHE A 226 -24.58 -7.80 1.02
CA PHE A 226 -24.35 -6.71 1.94
C PHE A 226 -25.41 -5.63 1.72
N GLU A 227 -26.05 -5.18 2.81
CA GLU A 227 -27.07 -4.14 2.78
C GLU A 227 -27.06 -3.35 4.08
N PHE A 228 -26.91 -2.06 3.99
CA PHE A 228 -27.02 -1.15 5.14
C PHE A 228 -28.50 -1.01 5.54
N LEU A 229 -28.71 -0.98 6.85
CA LEU A 229 -30.02 -0.68 7.45
C LEU A 229 -30.34 0.82 7.40
#